data_b3e43d3d0a28fb2201ffdfeec4eb6c71
#
_entry.id   b3e43d3d0a28fb2201ffdfeec4eb6c71
#
_cell.length_a   1.000
_cell.length_b   1.000
_cell.length_c   1.000
_cell.angle_alpha   90.00
_cell.angle_beta   90.00
_cell.angle_gamma   90.00
#
_symmetry.space_group_name_H-M   'P 1'
#
loop_
_entity.id
_entity.type
_entity.pdbx_description
1 polymer ?
#
loop_
_entity_poly.entity_id
_entity_poly.type
_entity_poly.pdbx_seq_one_letter_code
_entity_poly.pdbx_strand_id
1 'polypeptide(L)'
;MQLFKTLQEKPWLPTEFEQHTNLFPSVRNKEKAASTALKFFLAMITVIFFLFTVTFLQRTQSFDFQALSGEPWLPFTNSRMLWQNSAYLLIASISIILAKKLAELQSFKGVIISLTATALFTLLFIGGQVQVWQQLNQSGFYIYANPANSYYFLLTGVHALHIVAGVLVFMRCIWHFSLDLSYQRLASSLKLCALYWHFLLFIWLFLFFLLTSDAETFKTIALFCGF
;
A
#
# COMPACT_ATOMS: atom_id res chain seq x y z
N MET A 1 -27.86 -52.42 15.81
CA MET A 1 -27.07 -52.41 14.53
C MET A 1 -26.75 -50.97 14.06
N GLN A 2 -27.46 -49.94 14.51
CA GLN A 2 -27.20 -48.53 14.13
C GLN A 2 -26.00 -47.92 14.88
N LEU A 3 -25.72 -48.31 16.12
CA LEU A 3 -24.63 -47.76 16.95
C LEU A 3 -23.22 -48.06 16.38
N PHE A 4 -23.03 -49.18 15.69
CA PHE A 4 -21.76 -49.52 15.07
C PHE A 4 -21.49 -48.70 13.74
N LYS A 5 -22.53 -48.23 13.08
CA LYS A 5 -22.39 -47.37 11.90
C LYS A 5 -21.89 -45.97 12.29
N THR A 6 -22.42 -45.42 13.41
CA THR A 6 -22.02 -44.09 13.92
C THR A 6 -20.59 -44.07 14.45
N LEU A 7 -20.07 -45.20 14.90
CA LEU A 7 -18.66 -45.30 15.37
C LEU A 7 -17.67 -45.51 14.24
N GLN A 8 -18.13 -45.91 13.03
CA GLN A 8 -17.30 -46.00 11.81
C GLN A 8 -17.27 -44.72 10.99
N GLU A 9 -18.20 -43.78 11.20
CA GLU A 9 -18.15 -42.48 10.58
C GLU A 9 -16.99 -41.67 11.21
N LYS A 10 -15.96 -41.45 10.42
CA LYS A 10 -14.80 -40.64 10.79
C LYS A 10 -15.22 -39.17 10.70
N PRO A 11 -15.46 -38.46 11.82
CA PRO A 11 -15.99 -37.09 11.80
C PRO A 11 -15.06 -36.07 11.14
N TRP A 12 -13.80 -36.46 10.84
CA TRP A 12 -12.82 -35.65 10.14
C TRP A 12 -12.78 -35.89 8.62
N LEU A 13 -13.53 -36.87 8.10
CA LEU A 13 -13.70 -37.05 6.65
C LEU A 13 -14.93 -36.27 6.21
N PRO A 14 -14.82 -35.41 5.19
CA PRO A 14 -15.97 -34.70 4.64
C PRO A 14 -16.99 -35.75 4.11
N THR A 15 -18.27 -35.50 4.40
CA THR A 15 -19.37 -36.31 3.85
C THR A 15 -19.35 -36.24 2.33
N GLU A 16 -19.90 -37.28 1.62
CA GLU A 16 -19.96 -37.29 0.13
C GLU A 16 -20.60 -35.99 -0.42
N PHE A 17 -21.58 -35.45 0.30
CA PHE A 17 -22.20 -34.15 -0.04
C PHE A 17 -21.25 -32.98 0.10
N GLU A 18 -20.38 -32.95 1.09
CA GLU A 18 -19.33 -31.93 1.27
C GLU A 18 -18.17 -32.11 0.27
N GLN A 19 -17.85 -33.35 -0.12
CA GLN A 19 -16.85 -33.62 -1.17
C GLN A 19 -17.29 -33.05 -2.52
N HIS A 20 -18.55 -33.20 -2.90
CA HIS A 20 -19.09 -32.64 -4.15
C HIS A 20 -19.18 -31.09 -4.09
N THR A 21 -19.46 -30.50 -2.93
CA THR A 21 -19.46 -29.04 -2.77
C THR A 21 -18.05 -28.45 -2.67
N ASN A 22 -17.06 -29.22 -2.23
CA ASN A 22 -15.66 -28.79 -2.13
C ASN A 22 -14.89 -28.88 -3.46
N LEU A 23 -15.37 -29.63 -4.45
CA LEU A 23 -14.80 -29.68 -5.80
C LEU A 23 -14.92 -28.33 -6.54
N PHE A 24 -15.90 -27.50 -6.17
CA PHE A 24 -16.05 -26.13 -6.67
C PHE A 24 -16.16 -25.18 -5.47
N PRO A 25 -15.04 -24.66 -4.96
CA PRO A 25 -15.10 -23.67 -3.88
C PRO A 25 -16.01 -22.52 -4.31
N SER A 26 -17.05 -22.24 -3.52
CA SER A 26 -18.01 -21.19 -3.81
C SER A 26 -17.25 -19.87 -4.04
N VAL A 27 -17.76 -19.00 -4.91
CA VAL A 27 -17.17 -17.66 -5.19
C VAL A 27 -16.83 -16.94 -3.88
N ARG A 28 -17.70 -17.08 -2.87
CA ARG A 28 -17.52 -16.53 -1.53
C ARG A 28 -16.28 -17.07 -0.80
N ASN A 29 -15.91 -18.34 -1.00
CA ASN A 29 -14.71 -18.92 -0.37
C ASN A 29 -13.44 -18.39 -1.04
N LYS A 30 -13.45 -18.19 -2.36
CA LYS A 30 -12.34 -17.57 -3.10
C LYS A 30 -12.12 -16.11 -2.66
N GLU A 31 -13.18 -15.34 -2.47
CA GLU A 31 -13.08 -13.95 -1.99
C GLU A 31 -12.52 -13.87 -0.57
N LYS A 32 -12.97 -14.74 0.33
CA LYS A 32 -12.41 -14.82 1.69
C LYS A 32 -10.95 -15.20 1.68
N ALA A 33 -10.55 -16.20 0.89
CA ALA A 33 -9.15 -16.62 0.75
C ALA A 33 -8.28 -15.48 0.20
N ALA A 34 -8.73 -14.77 -0.85
CA ALA A 34 -8.01 -13.63 -1.41
C ALA A 34 -7.86 -12.48 -0.40
N SER A 35 -8.92 -12.18 0.37
CA SER A 35 -8.86 -11.16 1.42
C SER A 35 -7.87 -11.52 2.54
N THR A 36 -7.86 -12.78 2.95
CA THR A 36 -6.94 -13.28 3.97
C THR A 36 -5.49 -13.24 3.46
N ALA A 37 -5.24 -13.72 2.24
CA ALA A 37 -3.92 -13.67 1.62
C ALA A 37 -3.40 -12.22 1.50
N LEU A 38 -4.26 -11.27 1.09
CA LEU A 38 -3.89 -9.86 1.04
C LEU A 38 -3.49 -9.33 2.41
N LYS A 39 -4.25 -9.63 3.47
CA LYS A 39 -3.94 -9.17 4.84
C LYS A 39 -2.58 -9.70 5.32
N PHE A 40 -2.26 -10.97 5.05
CA PHE A 40 -0.93 -11.53 5.37
C PHE A 40 0.17 -10.82 4.57
N PHE A 41 -0.06 -10.55 3.30
CA PHE A 41 0.88 -9.80 2.47
C PHE A 41 1.11 -8.39 3.01
N LEU A 42 0.05 -7.66 3.39
CA LEU A 42 0.17 -6.34 4.01
C LEU A 42 0.91 -6.38 5.36
N ALA A 43 0.68 -7.40 6.17
CA ALA A 43 1.41 -7.60 7.43
C ALA A 43 2.92 -7.79 7.16
N MET A 44 3.29 -8.58 6.15
CA MET A 44 4.69 -8.77 5.75
C MET A 44 5.34 -7.44 5.28
N ILE A 45 4.64 -6.66 4.47
CA ILE A 45 5.12 -5.32 4.04
C ILE A 45 5.31 -4.43 5.27
N THR A 46 4.36 -4.42 6.21
CA THR A 46 4.47 -3.63 7.45
C THR A 46 5.72 -3.98 8.24
N VAL A 47 6.04 -5.27 8.38
CA VAL A 47 7.26 -5.71 9.06
C VAL A 47 8.53 -5.20 8.36
N ILE A 48 8.57 -5.27 7.03
CA ILE A 48 9.71 -4.76 6.24
C ILE A 48 9.90 -3.25 6.44
N PHE A 49 8.83 -2.45 6.32
CA PHE A 49 8.90 -1.00 6.56
C PHE A 49 9.27 -0.67 8.01
N PHE A 50 8.77 -1.44 8.97
CA PHE A 50 9.13 -1.29 10.38
C PHE A 50 10.62 -1.54 10.61
N LEU A 51 11.19 -2.62 10.04
CA LEU A 51 12.63 -2.91 10.14
C LEU A 51 13.47 -1.79 9.51
N PHE A 52 13.10 -1.28 8.35
CA PHE A 52 13.77 -0.13 7.74
C PHE A 52 13.66 1.13 8.61
N THR A 53 12.52 1.34 9.26
CA THR A 53 12.34 2.48 10.18
C THR A 53 13.25 2.35 11.40
N VAL A 54 13.34 1.18 12.01
CA VAL A 54 14.23 0.93 13.16
C VAL A 54 15.69 1.16 12.78
N THR A 55 16.14 0.62 11.64
CA THR A 55 17.51 0.84 11.17
C THR A 55 17.77 2.31 10.83
N PHE A 56 16.80 3.01 10.27
CA PHE A 56 16.87 4.45 10.03
C PHE A 56 17.04 5.22 11.36
N LEU A 57 16.17 4.98 12.34
CA LEU A 57 16.24 5.65 13.66
C LEU A 57 17.57 5.36 14.37
N GLN A 58 18.06 4.14 14.32
CA GLN A 58 19.38 3.81 14.86
C GLN A 58 20.47 4.60 14.14
N ARG A 59 20.37 4.78 12.83
CA ARG A 59 21.36 5.53 12.04
C ARG A 59 21.31 7.03 12.32
N THR A 60 20.15 7.59 12.74
CA THR A 60 20.05 9.03 13.12
C THR A 60 20.94 9.40 14.30
N GLN A 61 21.38 8.44 15.11
CA GLN A 61 22.26 8.67 16.27
C GLN A 61 23.76 8.75 15.87
N SER A 62 24.09 8.54 14.61
CA SER A 62 25.47 8.58 14.13
C SER A 62 25.93 10.03 13.91
N PHE A 63 27.22 10.29 14.16
CA PHE A 63 27.82 11.64 14.05
C PHE A 63 27.82 12.19 12.62
N ASP A 64 27.71 11.34 11.62
CA ASP A 64 27.69 11.68 10.19
C ASP A 64 26.26 11.85 9.62
N PHE A 65 25.23 11.69 10.47
CA PHE A 65 23.83 11.86 10.07
C PHE A 65 23.42 13.33 10.08
N GLN A 66 22.85 13.78 8.96
CA GLN A 66 22.24 15.11 8.82
C GLN A 66 20.80 14.97 8.39
N ALA A 67 19.85 15.45 9.18
CA ALA A 67 18.43 15.36 8.86
C ALA A 67 18.12 16.12 7.55
N LEU A 68 17.17 15.64 6.78
CA LEU A 68 16.73 16.29 5.53
C LEU A 68 15.90 17.56 5.77
N SER A 69 15.40 17.73 6.98
CA SER A 69 14.69 18.92 7.46
C SER A 69 15.43 19.53 8.64
N GLY A 70 15.52 20.84 8.71
CA GLY A 70 16.28 21.55 9.75
C GLY A 70 17.69 21.98 9.33
N GLU A 71 18.26 22.96 10.05
CA GLU A 71 19.61 23.48 9.75
C GLU A 71 20.70 22.47 10.13
N PRO A 72 21.83 22.41 9.41
CA PRO A 72 22.22 23.20 8.23
C PRO A 72 21.79 22.60 6.88
N TRP A 73 21.07 21.49 6.87
CA TRP A 73 20.77 20.68 5.70
C TRP A 73 19.27 20.75 5.38
N LEU A 74 18.87 21.56 4.38
CA LEU A 74 17.49 21.94 4.12
C LEU A 74 16.95 21.53 2.74
N PRO A 75 17.05 20.25 2.28
CA PRO A 75 16.49 19.87 0.99
C PRO A 75 14.95 20.00 0.96
N PHE A 76 14.29 19.94 2.12
CA PHE A 76 12.85 20.05 2.28
C PHE A 76 12.35 21.35 2.90
N THR A 77 13.14 22.42 2.85
CA THR A 77 12.67 23.77 3.25
C THR A 77 11.37 24.15 2.53
N ASN A 78 11.23 23.71 1.27
CA ASN A 78 10.00 23.86 0.51
C ASN A 78 9.32 22.49 0.29
N SER A 79 8.61 22.01 1.32
CA SER A 79 7.90 20.73 1.30
C SER A 79 6.64 20.71 0.41
N ARG A 80 6.37 21.80 -0.35
CA ARG A 80 5.16 21.97 -1.16
C ARG A 80 4.93 20.82 -2.13
N MET A 81 5.99 20.32 -2.80
CA MET A 81 5.88 19.19 -3.73
C MET A 81 5.49 17.90 -3.02
N LEU A 82 6.01 17.65 -1.82
CA LEU A 82 5.66 16.48 -1.03
C LEU A 82 4.19 16.52 -0.56
N TRP A 83 3.69 17.72 -0.17
CA TRP A 83 2.28 17.92 0.15
C TRP A 83 1.37 17.70 -1.06
N GLN A 84 1.76 18.17 -2.24
CA GLN A 84 1.03 17.92 -3.49
C GLN A 84 0.97 16.43 -3.80
N ASN A 85 2.09 15.70 -3.67
CA ASN A 85 2.11 14.25 -3.86
C ASN A 85 1.19 13.53 -2.87
N SER A 86 1.21 13.93 -1.59
CA SER A 86 0.31 13.38 -0.58
C SER A 86 -1.16 13.59 -0.94
N ALA A 87 -1.50 14.79 -1.46
CA ALA A 87 -2.85 15.10 -1.91
C ALA A 87 -3.28 14.22 -3.11
N TYR A 88 -2.40 13.98 -4.08
CA TYR A 88 -2.69 13.09 -5.21
C TYR A 88 -3.01 11.66 -4.76
N LEU A 89 -2.21 11.12 -3.83
CA LEU A 89 -2.45 9.76 -3.33
C LEU A 89 -3.74 9.68 -2.49
N LEU A 90 -4.07 10.74 -1.75
CA LEU A 90 -5.32 10.85 -0.99
C LEU A 90 -6.52 10.87 -1.92
N ILE A 91 -6.49 11.68 -2.99
CA ILE A 91 -7.56 11.75 -3.99
C ILE A 91 -7.72 10.39 -4.70
N ALA A 92 -6.62 9.73 -5.07
CA ALA A 92 -6.66 8.38 -5.66
C ALA A 92 -7.33 7.38 -4.70
N SER A 93 -7.02 7.46 -3.40
CA SER A 93 -7.60 6.60 -2.36
C SER A 93 -9.10 6.83 -2.16
N ILE A 94 -9.57 8.08 -2.25
CA ILE A 94 -11.00 8.41 -2.20
C ILE A 94 -11.70 7.93 -3.49
N SER A 95 -11.07 8.14 -4.63
CA SER A 95 -11.64 7.77 -5.95
C SER A 95 -11.89 6.27 -6.06
N ILE A 96 -11.01 5.40 -5.51
CA ILE A 96 -11.22 3.96 -5.56
C ILE A 96 -12.37 3.49 -4.65
N ILE A 97 -12.63 4.18 -3.51
CA ILE A 97 -13.82 3.92 -2.68
C ILE A 97 -15.08 4.26 -3.47
N LEU A 98 -15.06 5.41 -4.15
CA LEU A 98 -16.18 5.88 -4.95
C LEU A 98 -16.44 4.90 -6.12
N ALA A 99 -15.39 4.43 -6.80
CA ALA A 99 -15.49 3.41 -7.84
C ALA A 99 -16.19 2.14 -7.34
N LYS A 100 -15.80 1.65 -6.14
CA LYS A 100 -16.44 0.50 -5.50
C LYS A 100 -17.94 0.74 -5.26
N LYS A 101 -18.30 1.87 -4.63
CA LYS A 101 -19.72 2.21 -4.35
C LYS A 101 -20.55 2.32 -5.63
N LEU A 102 -19.99 2.95 -6.67
CA LEU A 102 -20.67 3.11 -7.96
C LEU A 102 -20.78 1.77 -8.71
N ALA A 103 -19.85 0.84 -8.52
CA ALA A 103 -19.96 -0.53 -9.03
C ALA A 103 -21.10 -1.29 -8.33
N GLU A 104 -21.26 -1.15 -7.03
CA GLU A 104 -22.40 -1.70 -6.27
C GLU A 104 -23.76 -1.15 -6.76
N LEU A 105 -23.80 0.13 -7.16
CA LEU A 105 -24.96 0.80 -7.76
C LEU A 105 -25.12 0.57 -9.27
N GLN A 106 -24.25 -0.23 -9.88
CA GLN A 106 -24.25 -0.56 -11.32
C GLN A 106 -24.20 0.65 -12.25
N SER A 107 -23.61 1.77 -11.81
CA SER A 107 -23.49 3.00 -12.58
C SER A 107 -22.26 2.97 -13.50
N PHE A 108 -22.44 2.59 -14.77
CA PHE A 108 -21.34 2.44 -15.73
C PHE A 108 -20.47 3.70 -15.86
N LYS A 109 -21.11 4.86 -16.12
CA LYS A 109 -20.38 6.14 -16.27
C LYS A 109 -19.62 6.51 -15.01
N GLY A 110 -20.26 6.39 -13.84
CA GLY A 110 -19.63 6.71 -12.56
C GLY A 110 -18.44 5.81 -12.26
N VAL A 111 -18.53 4.52 -12.53
CA VAL A 111 -17.44 3.55 -12.38
C VAL A 111 -16.25 3.95 -13.23
N ILE A 112 -16.44 4.20 -14.53
CA ILE A 112 -15.36 4.58 -15.45
C ILE A 112 -14.68 5.86 -15.00
N ILE A 113 -15.43 6.90 -14.67
CA ILE A 113 -14.88 8.20 -14.21
C ILE A 113 -14.03 7.99 -12.96
N SER A 114 -14.53 7.24 -11.98
CA SER A 114 -13.81 7.01 -10.71
C SER A 114 -12.57 6.14 -10.90
N LEU A 115 -12.60 5.12 -11.77
CA LEU A 115 -11.43 4.30 -12.10
C LEU A 115 -10.38 5.12 -12.83
N THR A 116 -10.79 5.94 -13.79
CA THR A 116 -9.89 6.84 -14.53
C THR A 116 -9.26 7.87 -13.58
N ALA A 117 -10.04 8.44 -12.67
CA ALA A 117 -9.52 9.36 -11.66
C ALA A 117 -8.47 8.67 -10.75
N THR A 118 -8.75 7.44 -10.28
CA THR A 118 -7.79 6.66 -9.48
C THR A 118 -6.49 6.45 -10.24
N ALA A 119 -6.56 6.04 -11.51
CA ALA A 119 -5.38 5.83 -12.36
C ALA A 119 -4.59 7.13 -12.54
N LEU A 120 -5.28 8.22 -12.92
CA LEU A 120 -4.67 9.51 -13.18
C LEU A 120 -3.93 10.05 -11.95
N PHE A 121 -4.59 10.11 -10.78
CA PHE A 121 -3.97 10.64 -9.57
C PHE A 121 -2.85 9.74 -9.04
N THR A 122 -2.91 8.43 -9.26
CA THR A 122 -1.78 7.54 -8.95
C THR A 122 -0.60 7.79 -9.86
N LEU A 123 -0.80 8.01 -11.16
CA LEU A 123 0.27 8.36 -12.10
C LEU A 123 0.87 9.74 -11.79
N LEU A 124 0.04 10.73 -11.42
CA LEU A 124 0.51 12.03 -10.94
C LEU A 124 1.38 11.92 -9.69
N PHE A 125 1.01 11.06 -8.75
CA PHE A 125 1.85 10.77 -7.58
C PHE A 125 3.21 10.19 -7.98
N ILE A 126 3.25 9.17 -8.86
CA ILE A 126 4.51 8.56 -9.32
C ILE A 126 5.37 9.60 -10.05
N GLY A 127 4.77 10.36 -10.96
CA GLY A 127 5.48 11.43 -11.69
C GLY A 127 6.02 12.52 -10.77
N GLY A 128 5.22 12.96 -9.80
CA GLY A 128 5.64 13.93 -8.79
C GLY A 128 6.78 13.39 -7.91
N GLN A 129 6.76 12.11 -7.55
CA GLN A 129 7.85 11.50 -6.78
C GLN A 129 9.16 11.45 -7.58
N VAL A 130 9.09 11.11 -8.87
CA VAL A 130 10.26 11.16 -9.77
C VAL A 130 10.81 12.59 -9.89
N GLN A 131 9.94 13.60 -9.97
CA GLN A 131 10.37 15.01 -9.99
C GLN A 131 11.09 15.40 -8.70
N VAL A 132 10.59 14.97 -7.52
CA VAL A 132 11.28 15.21 -6.22
C VAL A 132 12.66 14.57 -6.23
N TRP A 133 12.80 13.33 -6.69
CA TRP A 133 14.10 12.66 -6.78
C TRP A 133 15.07 13.39 -7.73
N GLN A 134 14.59 13.85 -8.88
CA GLN A 134 15.40 14.62 -9.83
C GLN A 134 15.85 15.96 -9.23
N GLN A 135 14.95 16.67 -8.54
CA GLN A 135 15.28 17.94 -7.90
C GLN A 135 16.33 17.76 -6.80
N LEU A 136 16.20 16.72 -5.96
CA LEU A 136 17.21 16.41 -4.95
C LEU A 136 18.59 16.16 -5.57
N ASN A 137 18.65 15.35 -6.63
CA ASN A 137 19.89 15.08 -7.32
C ASN A 137 20.51 16.35 -7.96
N GLN A 138 19.69 17.21 -8.58
CA GLN A 138 20.15 18.49 -9.16
C GLN A 138 20.65 19.46 -8.09
N SER A 139 20.10 19.41 -6.90
CA SER A 139 20.53 20.21 -5.75
C SER A 139 21.76 19.64 -5.02
N GLY A 140 22.35 18.55 -5.51
CA GLY A 140 23.54 17.93 -4.93
C GLY A 140 23.25 16.92 -3.79
N PHE A 141 21.99 16.63 -3.51
CA PHE A 141 21.58 15.66 -2.50
C PHE A 141 21.57 14.23 -3.07
N TYR A 142 22.77 13.73 -3.39
CA TYR A 142 22.94 12.40 -3.93
C TYR A 142 22.70 11.31 -2.87
N ILE A 143 22.34 10.10 -3.33
CA ILE A 143 22.08 8.95 -2.48
C ILE A 143 23.24 8.62 -1.51
N TYR A 144 24.47 8.88 -1.91
CA TYR A 144 25.70 8.59 -1.14
C TYR A 144 26.21 9.76 -0.31
N ALA A 145 25.62 10.94 -0.44
CA ALA A 145 26.12 12.15 0.20
C ALA A 145 25.87 12.19 1.73
N ASN A 146 24.76 11.59 2.18
CA ASN A 146 24.35 11.58 3.58
C ASN A 146 23.50 10.31 3.84
N PRO A 147 23.65 9.63 5.00
CA PRO A 147 22.78 8.49 5.35
C PRO A 147 21.29 8.80 5.26
N ALA A 148 20.84 10.00 5.63
CA ALA A 148 19.44 10.41 5.49
C ALA A 148 18.96 10.37 4.04
N ASN A 149 19.80 10.82 3.08
CA ASN A 149 19.48 10.72 1.65
C ASN A 149 19.33 9.26 1.21
N SER A 150 20.26 8.39 1.61
CA SER A 150 20.21 6.96 1.29
C SER A 150 18.90 6.33 1.75
N TYR A 151 18.49 6.60 2.97
CA TYR A 151 17.23 6.09 3.52
C TYR A 151 16.01 6.72 2.85
N TYR A 152 16.07 8.00 2.49
CA TYR A 152 15.00 8.66 1.75
C TYR A 152 14.74 7.95 0.40
N PHE A 153 15.79 7.78 -0.40
CA PHE A 153 15.66 7.11 -1.71
C PHE A 153 15.26 5.64 -1.54
N LEU A 154 15.77 4.92 -0.53
CA LEU A 154 15.42 3.54 -0.26
C LEU A 154 13.94 3.40 0.11
N LEU A 155 13.48 4.12 1.15
CA LEU A 155 12.13 4.00 1.68
C LEU A 155 11.08 4.45 0.66
N THR A 156 11.30 5.60 0.00
CA THR A 156 10.39 6.10 -1.02
C THR A 156 10.43 5.25 -2.30
N GLY A 157 11.58 4.67 -2.64
CA GLY A 157 11.73 3.74 -3.77
C GLY A 157 11.01 2.42 -3.55
N VAL A 158 11.16 1.81 -2.36
CA VAL A 158 10.42 0.60 -1.99
C VAL A 158 8.90 0.88 -1.96
N HIS A 159 8.50 2.04 -1.44
CA HIS A 159 7.09 2.45 -1.48
C HIS A 159 6.57 2.61 -2.92
N ALA A 160 7.32 3.27 -3.79
CA ALA A 160 6.97 3.42 -5.21
C ALA A 160 6.86 2.05 -5.92
N LEU A 161 7.74 1.10 -5.62
CA LEU A 161 7.65 -0.27 -6.13
C LEU A 161 6.32 -0.94 -5.76
N HIS A 162 5.86 -0.77 -4.52
CA HIS A 162 4.57 -1.30 -4.08
C HIS A 162 3.39 -0.60 -4.79
N ILE A 163 3.48 0.70 -5.05
CA ILE A 163 2.47 1.42 -5.85
C ILE A 163 2.42 0.86 -7.27
N VAL A 164 3.57 0.67 -7.92
CA VAL A 164 3.64 0.08 -9.27
C VAL A 164 3.01 -1.32 -9.29
N ALA A 165 3.32 -2.17 -8.31
CA ALA A 165 2.68 -3.48 -8.17
C ALA A 165 1.16 -3.37 -8.01
N GLY A 166 0.67 -2.41 -7.20
CA GLY A 166 -0.76 -2.11 -7.06
C GLY A 166 -1.40 -1.67 -8.38
N VAL A 167 -0.73 -0.81 -9.15
CA VAL A 167 -1.20 -0.38 -10.48
C VAL A 167 -1.33 -1.55 -11.44
N LEU A 168 -0.40 -2.49 -11.46
CA LEU A 168 -0.48 -3.69 -12.31
C LEU A 168 -1.71 -4.56 -11.96
N VAL A 169 -1.97 -4.78 -10.66
CA VAL A 169 -3.17 -5.50 -10.22
C VAL A 169 -4.45 -4.73 -10.57
N PHE A 170 -4.44 -3.41 -10.43
CA PHE A 170 -5.56 -2.55 -10.77
C PHE A 170 -5.86 -2.57 -12.28
N MET A 171 -4.83 -2.48 -13.12
CA MET A 171 -4.96 -2.61 -14.58
C MET A 171 -5.56 -3.97 -14.98
N ARG A 172 -5.11 -5.05 -14.34
CA ARG A 172 -5.70 -6.38 -14.53
C ARG A 172 -7.19 -6.41 -14.14
N CYS A 173 -7.58 -5.75 -13.05
CA CYS A 173 -8.96 -5.65 -12.62
C CYS A 173 -9.84 -4.93 -13.67
N ILE A 174 -9.35 -3.80 -14.20
CA ILE A 174 -10.04 -3.04 -15.26
C ILE A 174 -10.16 -3.88 -16.54
N TRP A 175 -9.10 -4.57 -16.94
CA TRP A 175 -9.09 -5.43 -18.12
C TRP A 175 -10.17 -6.52 -18.03
N HIS A 176 -10.26 -7.22 -16.90
CA HIS A 176 -11.29 -8.23 -16.70
C HIS A 176 -12.71 -7.65 -16.70
N PHE A 177 -12.90 -6.45 -16.14
CA PHE A 177 -14.19 -5.79 -16.19
C PHE A 177 -14.60 -5.42 -17.62
N SER A 178 -13.65 -4.94 -18.43
CA SER A 178 -13.91 -4.60 -19.84
C SER A 178 -14.34 -5.80 -20.68
N LEU A 179 -13.93 -7.02 -20.31
CA LEU A 179 -14.29 -8.25 -21.02
C LEU A 179 -15.64 -8.83 -20.58
N ASP A 180 -15.96 -8.80 -19.27
CA ASP A 180 -17.11 -9.55 -18.69
C ASP A 180 -18.22 -8.63 -18.16
N LEU A 181 -17.98 -7.32 -18.02
CA LEU A 181 -18.91 -6.31 -17.47
C LEU A 181 -19.65 -6.74 -16.18
N SER A 182 -19.06 -7.65 -15.38
CA SER A 182 -19.65 -8.14 -14.15
C SER A 182 -19.39 -7.19 -12.99
N TYR A 183 -20.37 -6.37 -12.62
CA TYR A 183 -20.27 -5.39 -11.52
C TYR A 183 -20.00 -6.03 -10.17
N GLN A 184 -20.55 -7.23 -9.89
CA GLN A 184 -20.31 -7.92 -8.62
C GLN A 184 -18.84 -8.34 -8.46
N ARG A 185 -18.25 -8.91 -9.51
CA ARG A 185 -16.83 -9.28 -9.53
C ARG A 185 -15.93 -8.05 -9.44
N LEU A 186 -16.30 -6.96 -10.12
CA LEU A 186 -15.58 -5.70 -10.04
C LEU A 186 -15.63 -5.14 -8.62
N ALA A 187 -16.79 -5.05 -7.99
CA ALA A 187 -16.95 -4.53 -6.63
C ALA A 187 -16.12 -5.33 -5.62
N SER A 188 -16.11 -6.67 -5.72
CA SER A 188 -15.28 -7.55 -4.88
C SER A 188 -13.78 -7.29 -5.10
N SER A 189 -13.33 -7.14 -6.34
CA SER A 189 -11.94 -6.84 -6.67
C SER A 189 -11.55 -5.43 -6.19
N LEU A 190 -12.42 -4.43 -6.39
CA LEU A 190 -12.19 -3.05 -5.93
C LEU A 190 -12.16 -2.94 -4.40
N LYS A 191 -12.88 -3.81 -3.68
CA LYS A 191 -12.76 -3.89 -2.21
C LYS A 191 -11.34 -4.22 -1.77
N LEU A 192 -10.70 -5.19 -2.42
CA LEU A 192 -9.31 -5.57 -2.13
C LEU A 192 -8.33 -4.47 -2.58
N CYS A 193 -8.54 -3.90 -3.77
CA CYS A 193 -7.74 -2.79 -4.25
C CYS A 193 -7.86 -1.58 -3.30
N ALA A 194 -9.06 -1.21 -2.83
CA ALA A 194 -9.25 -0.11 -1.90
C ALA A 194 -8.49 -0.34 -0.59
N LEU A 195 -8.55 -1.56 -0.02
CA LEU A 195 -7.78 -1.91 1.17
C LEU A 195 -6.28 -1.70 0.95
N TYR A 196 -5.77 -2.13 -0.22
CA TYR A 196 -4.37 -1.95 -0.57
C TYR A 196 -3.98 -0.48 -0.75
N TRP A 197 -4.80 0.34 -1.45
CA TRP A 197 -4.55 1.79 -1.63
C TRP A 197 -4.54 2.56 -0.31
N HIS A 198 -5.48 2.24 0.60
CA HIS A 198 -5.49 2.86 1.93
C HIS A 198 -4.25 2.51 2.75
N PHE A 199 -3.81 1.26 2.65
CA PHE A 199 -2.57 0.83 3.28
C PHE A 199 -1.36 1.58 2.70
N LEU A 200 -1.25 1.72 1.38
CA LEU A 200 -0.19 2.51 0.74
C LEU A 200 -0.23 3.98 1.15
N LEU A 201 -1.42 4.59 1.22
CA LEU A 201 -1.59 5.95 1.73
C LEU A 201 -1.10 6.08 3.18
N PHE A 202 -1.46 5.13 4.04
CA PHE A 202 -1.03 5.12 5.43
C PHE A 202 0.51 5.04 5.55
N ILE A 203 1.14 4.11 4.82
CA ILE A 203 2.60 3.99 4.77
C ILE A 203 3.22 5.28 4.24
N TRP A 204 2.65 5.89 3.19
CA TRP A 204 3.15 7.16 2.66
C TRP A 204 3.11 8.29 3.70
N LEU A 205 2.00 8.47 4.40
CA LEU A 205 1.87 9.50 5.43
C LEU A 205 2.85 9.27 6.59
N PHE A 206 3.07 8.02 6.97
CA PHE A 206 4.08 7.66 7.95
C PHE A 206 5.49 8.00 7.46
N LEU A 207 5.85 7.63 6.23
CA LEU A 207 7.14 7.98 5.62
C LEU A 207 7.31 9.49 5.47
N PHE A 208 6.26 10.18 5.03
CA PHE A 208 6.27 11.64 4.92
C PHE A 208 6.60 12.29 6.26
N PHE A 209 5.92 11.89 7.33
CA PHE A 209 6.21 12.36 8.68
C PHE A 209 7.66 12.05 9.09
N LEU A 210 8.06 10.78 8.96
CA LEU A 210 9.40 10.33 9.36
C LEU A 210 10.51 11.09 8.62
N LEU A 211 10.40 11.23 7.30
CA LEU A 211 11.47 11.78 6.46
C LEU A 211 11.51 13.33 6.47
N THR A 212 10.43 13.99 6.88
CA THR A 212 10.37 15.45 7.03
C THR A 212 10.56 15.93 8.47
N SER A 213 10.79 15.01 9.43
CA SER A 213 11.08 15.35 10.82
C SER A 213 12.47 15.94 10.95
N ASP A 214 12.64 16.82 11.92
CA ASP A 214 13.91 17.45 12.27
C ASP A 214 14.74 16.59 13.27
N ALA A 215 15.99 16.99 13.51
CA ALA A 215 16.91 16.25 14.36
C ALA A 215 16.42 16.15 15.82
N GLU A 216 15.71 17.16 16.34
CA GLU A 216 15.16 17.15 17.71
C GLU A 216 14.03 16.11 17.85
N THR A 217 13.17 16.01 16.83
CA THR A 217 12.13 14.98 16.78
C THR A 217 12.75 13.58 16.77
N PHE A 218 13.84 13.36 16.01
CA PHE A 218 14.53 12.06 16.00
C PHE A 218 15.12 11.70 17.35
N LYS A 219 15.75 12.65 18.06
CA LYS A 219 16.26 12.43 19.42
C LYS A 219 15.14 12.01 20.37
N THR A 220 14.00 12.73 20.32
CA THR A 220 12.85 12.43 21.16
C THR A 220 12.31 11.01 20.88
N ILE A 221 12.17 10.63 19.59
CA ILE A 221 11.70 9.30 19.21
C ILE A 221 12.70 8.23 19.65
N ALA A 222 14.01 8.45 19.46
CA ALA A 222 15.06 7.51 19.85
C ALA A 222 15.04 7.25 21.37
N LEU A 223 14.95 8.31 22.20
CA LEU A 223 14.80 8.20 23.64
C LEU A 223 13.57 7.37 24.05
N PHE A 224 12.44 7.58 23.37
CA PHE A 224 11.22 6.81 23.63
C PHE A 224 11.36 5.32 23.24
N CYS A 225 12.15 5.02 22.20
CA CYS A 225 12.45 3.66 21.75
C CYS A 225 13.58 2.99 22.54
N GLY A 226 14.26 3.69 23.46
CA GLY A 226 15.33 3.14 24.30
C GLY A 226 16.71 3.13 23.64
N PHE A 227 16.97 4.03 22.68
CA PHE A 227 18.25 4.22 22.00
C PHE A 227 19.00 5.45 22.53
#